data_5f83bef4b51c88f1769bc4fb84fba2a1
#
_entry.id   5f83bef4b51c88f1769bc4fb84fba2a1
#
_cell.length_a   1.000
_cell.length_b   1.000
_cell.length_c   1.000
_cell.angle_alpha   90.00
_cell.angle_beta   90.00
_cell.angle_gamma   90.00
#
_symmetry.space_group_name_H-M   'P 1'
#
loop_
_entity.id
_entity.type
_entity.pdbx_description
1 polymer ?
#
loop_
_entity_poly.entity_id
_entity_poly.type
_entity_poly.pdbx_seq_one_letter_code
_entity_poly.pdbx_strand_id
1 'polypeptide(L)'
;MDKIVPDQSIQSTNPDFWDELYNNQITRWDLGQVSPPLEAFINQWEDKTARILIPGGGYSHEAKYLVNQQFQSICILDLAPSLIRQLRIQFAGNENVKVVEGNFFSHQGVYDLILEQTFFCACDPSLRESYADKMYELLAPGGHLAGVLFDR
;
A
#
# COMPACT_ATOMS: atom_id res chain seq x y z
N MET A 1 -3.11 14.59 28.95
CA MET A 1 -3.28 13.84 28.24
C MET A 1 -2.62 14.03 27.04
N ASP A 2 -1.71 13.78 26.77
CA ASP A 2 -1.06 13.70 25.84
C ASP A 2 -1.70 13.41 24.70
N LYS A 3 -2.40 14.07 24.27
CA LYS A 3 -3.08 13.82 23.17
C LYS A 3 -2.31 13.86 21.98
N ILE A 4 -1.20 14.49 21.95
CA ILE A 4 -0.44 14.62 20.73
C ILE A 4 -0.08 13.33 20.13
N VAL A 5 0.50 12.44 20.91
CA VAL A 5 0.93 11.17 20.36
C VAL A 5 -0.25 10.34 19.89
N PRO A 6 -1.29 10.17 20.71
CA PRO A 6 -2.45 9.46 20.22
C PRO A 6 -3.09 10.13 19.00
N ASP A 7 -3.07 11.46 18.96
CA ASP A 7 -3.66 12.16 17.84
C ASP A 7 -2.92 11.87 16.54
N GLN A 8 -1.61 11.87 16.58
CA GLN A 8 -0.83 11.56 15.39
C GLN A 8 -1.07 10.13 14.92
N SER A 9 -1.09 9.18 15.84
CA SER A 9 -1.37 7.80 15.49
C SER A 9 -2.77 7.68 14.90
N ILE A 10 -3.74 8.39 15.48
CA ILE A 10 -5.11 8.37 14.97
C ILE A 10 -5.13 8.94 13.55
N GLN A 11 -4.39 10.02 13.27
CA GLN A 11 -4.37 10.59 11.93
C GLN A 11 -3.84 9.59 10.92
N SER A 12 -2.69 8.98 11.18
CA SER A 12 -2.08 8.07 10.21
C SER A 12 -2.89 6.79 10.01
N THR A 13 -3.77 6.44 10.96
CA THR A 13 -4.63 5.26 10.84
C THR A 13 -6.11 5.64 10.74
N ASN A 14 -6.42 6.90 10.54
CA ASN A 14 -7.80 7.38 10.48
C ASN A 14 -8.25 7.48 9.04
N PRO A 15 -9.26 6.70 8.62
CA PRO A 15 -9.75 6.75 7.25
C PRO A 15 -10.20 8.14 6.80
N ASP A 16 -10.83 8.90 7.70
CA ASP A 16 -11.36 10.22 7.36
C ASP A 16 -10.24 11.20 7.04
N PHE A 17 -9.12 11.10 7.75
CA PHE A 17 -7.97 11.96 7.50
C PHE A 17 -7.46 11.77 6.07
N TRP A 18 -7.25 10.53 5.66
CA TRP A 18 -6.76 10.23 4.32
C TRP A 18 -7.81 10.52 3.25
N ASP A 19 -9.08 10.22 3.57
CA ASP A 19 -10.17 10.46 2.63
C ASP A 19 -10.28 11.94 2.30
N GLU A 20 -10.11 12.81 3.29
CA GLU A 20 -10.15 14.24 3.08
C GLU A 20 -9.02 14.71 2.18
N LEU A 21 -7.83 14.17 2.36
CA LEU A 21 -6.70 14.51 1.51
C LEU A 21 -6.96 14.12 0.05
N TYR A 22 -7.51 12.93 -0.18
CA TYR A 22 -7.83 12.49 -1.53
C TYR A 22 -8.96 13.31 -2.14
N ASN A 23 -10.00 13.62 -1.37
CA ASN A 23 -11.11 14.43 -1.87
C ASN A 23 -10.67 15.85 -2.23
N ASN A 24 -9.70 16.39 -1.53
CA ASN A 24 -9.16 17.72 -1.80
C ASN A 24 -7.98 17.70 -2.74
N GLN A 25 -7.64 16.53 -3.27
CA GLN A 25 -6.53 16.36 -4.21
C GLN A 25 -5.18 16.82 -3.64
N ILE A 26 -5.00 16.64 -2.34
CA ILE A 26 -3.73 16.95 -1.68
C ILE A 26 -2.95 15.64 -1.59
N THR A 27 -2.34 15.24 -2.71
CA THR A 27 -1.67 13.94 -2.82
C THR A 27 -0.25 14.13 -3.34
N ARG A 28 0.57 14.82 -2.55
CA ARG A 28 1.93 15.20 -2.96
C ARG A 28 2.86 14.00 -3.16
N TRP A 29 2.49 12.87 -2.58
CA TRP A 29 3.27 11.63 -2.75
C TRP A 29 2.99 10.95 -4.09
N ASP A 30 1.94 11.37 -4.80
CA ASP A 30 1.53 10.74 -6.04
C ASP A 30 2.43 11.21 -7.18
N LEU A 31 3.10 10.25 -7.83
CA LEU A 31 3.99 10.52 -8.94
C LEU A 31 3.25 10.51 -10.28
N GLY A 32 1.97 10.14 -10.29
CA GLY A 32 1.20 10.01 -11.52
C GLY A 32 1.54 8.77 -12.35
N GLN A 33 2.46 7.97 -11.86
CA GLN A 33 2.89 6.72 -12.53
C GLN A 33 3.59 5.84 -11.51
N VAL A 34 3.88 4.59 -11.88
CA VAL A 34 4.65 3.71 -11.03
C VAL A 34 6.03 4.35 -10.80
N SER A 35 6.54 4.26 -9.58
CA SER A 35 7.84 4.84 -9.29
C SER A 35 8.93 4.08 -10.05
N PRO A 36 9.90 4.77 -10.64
CA PRO A 36 10.94 4.10 -11.41
C PRO A 36 11.70 3.01 -10.67
N PRO A 37 12.06 3.18 -9.37
CA PRO A 37 12.73 2.09 -8.66
C PRO A 37 11.85 0.86 -8.50
N LEU A 38 10.55 1.03 -8.25
CA LEU A 38 9.65 -0.11 -8.14
C LEU A 38 9.41 -0.76 -9.49
N GLU A 39 9.32 0.04 -10.53
CA GLU A 39 9.22 -0.50 -11.89
C GLU A 39 10.41 -1.38 -12.21
N ALA A 40 11.62 -0.91 -11.91
CA ALA A 40 12.83 -1.68 -12.16
C ALA A 40 12.84 -2.98 -11.36
N PHE A 41 12.37 -2.92 -10.10
CA PHE A 41 12.28 -4.11 -9.25
C PHE A 41 11.30 -5.12 -9.83
N ILE A 42 10.10 -4.65 -10.21
CA ILE A 42 9.06 -5.51 -10.76
C ILE A 42 9.53 -6.18 -12.04
N ASN A 43 10.25 -5.45 -12.89
CA ASN A 43 10.73 -5.97 -14.17
C ASN A 43 11.70 -7.14 -13.99
N GLN A 44 12.34 -7.25 -12.84
CA GLN A 44 13.25 -8.34 -12.54
C GLN A 44 12.56 -9.52 -11.87
N TRP A 45 11.31 -9.37 -11.48
CA TRP A 45 10.59 -10.42 -10.75
C TRP A 45 9.90 -11.35 -11.74
N GLU A 46 10.32 -12.61 -11.76
CA GLU A 46 9.88 -13.53 -12.79
C GLU A 46 8.59 -14.27 -12.44
N ASP A 47 8.35 -14.55 -11.18
CA ASP A 47 7.19 -15.34 -10.78
C ASP A 47 5.92 -14.49 -10.81
N LYS A 48 5.14 -14.64 -11.87
CA LYS A 48 3.90 -13.89 -12.05
C LYS A 48 2.76 -14.39 -11.16
N THR A 49 2.94 -15.53 -10.50
CA THR A 49 1.93 -16.07 -9.57
C THR A 49 2.17 -15.64 -8.14
N ALA A 50 3.20 -14.85 -7.87
CA ALA A 50 3.52 -14.36 -6.53
C ALA A 50 2.33 -13.60 -5.94
N ARG A 51 2.06 -13.84 -4.65
CA ARG A 51 1.01 -13.13 -3.94
C ARG A 51 1.56 -11.78 -3.51
N ILE A 52 0.99 -10.69 -4.03
CA ILE A 52 1.53 -9.35 -3.86
C ILE A 52 0.56 -8.49 -3.07
N LEU A 53 1.09 -7.79 -2.05
CA LEU A 53 0.33 -6.80 -1.28
C LEU A 53 0.91 -5.41 -1.55
N ILE A 54 0.02 -4.45 -1.76
CA ILE A 54 0.37 -3.04 -1.87
C ILE A 54 -0.34 -2.30 -0.74
N PRO A 55 0.29 -2.16 0.44
CA PRO A 55 -0.34 -1.48 1.57
C PRO A 55 -0.25 0.02 1.40
N GLY A 56 -1.32 0.73 1.80
CA GLY A 56 -1.38 2.17 1.60
C GLY A 56 -1.22 2.52 0.14
N GLY A 57 -1.89 1.76 -0.71
CA GLY A 57 -1.62 1.78 -2.14
C GLY A 57 -1.96 3.07 -2.86
N GLY A 58 -2.80 3.93 -2.29
CA GLY A 58 -3.19 5.17 -2.94
C GLY A 58 -3.81 4.89 -4.29
N TYR A 59 -3.45 5.69 -5.29
CA TYR A 59 -3.94 5.47 -6.66
C TYR A 59 -3.40 4.18 -7.27
N SER A 60 -2.43 3.57 -6.62
CA SER A 60 -1.92 2.25 -6.93
C SER A 60 -1.44 2.11 -8.38
N HIS A 61 -0.58 3.03 -8.78
CA HIS A 61 0.05 2.93 -10.09
C HIS A 61 0.85 1.62 -10.20
N GLU A 62 1.35 1.13 -9.08
CA GLU A 62 2.07 -0.16 -9.02
C GLU A 62 1.14 -1.31 -9.41
N ALA A 63 -0.11 -1.29 -8.92
CA ALA A 63 -1.06 -2.34 -9.28
C ALA A 63 -1.37 -2.33 -10.77
N LYS A 64 -1.55 -1.13 -11.32
CA LYS A 64 -1.80 -1.02 -12.76
C LYS A 64 -0.63 -1.56 -13.56
N TYR A 65 0.59 -1.25 -13.13
CA TYR A 65 1.78 -1.75 -13.80
C TYR A 65 1.87 -3.27 -13.69
N LEU A 66 1.60 -3.81 -12.49
CA LEU A 66 1.62 -5.26 -12.28
C LEU A 66 0.60 -5.96 -13.18
N VAL A 67 -0.60 -5.40 -13.30
CA VAL A 67 -1.62 -5.96 -14.17
C VAL A 67 -1.11 -5.99 -15.61
N ASN A 68 -0.50 -4.90 -16.06
CA ASN A 68 0.03 -4.81 -17.41
C ASN A 68 1.17 -5.79 -17.65
N GLN A 69 1.90 -6.15 -16.61
CA GLN A 69 2.97 -7.15 -16.67
C GLN A 69 2.46 -8.57 -16.39
N GLN A 70 1.13 -8.74 -16.30
CA GLN A 70 0.47 -10.05 -16.20
C GLN A 70 0.68 -10.77 -14.88
N PHE A 71 0.88 -10.05 -13.79
CA PHE A 71 0.86 -10.64 -12.47
C PHE A 71 -0.56 -11.05 -12.11
N GLN A 72 -0.70 -12.15 -11.38
CA GLN A 72 -2.00 -12.83 -11.22
C GLN A 72 -2.61 -12.69 -9.83
N SER A 73 -1.91 -12.16 -8.86
CA SER A 73 -2.43 -12.10 -7.48
C SER A 73 -1.98 -10.79 -6.82
N ILE A 74 -2.83 -9.78 -6.90
CA ILE A 74 -2.51 -8.43 -6.41
C ILE A 74 -3.58 -8.01 -5.41
N CYS A 75 -3.17 -7.60 -4.23
CA CYS A 75 -4.06 -7.07 -3.20
C CYS A 75 -3.68 -5.62 -2.91
N ILE A 76 -4.60 -4.70 -3.14
CA ILE A 76 -4.42 -3.29 -2.78
C ILE A 76 -5.15 -3.04 -1.48
N LEU A 77 -4.47 -2.47 -0.50
CA LEU A 77 -5.04 -2.19 0.80
C LEU A 77 -4.92 -0.71 1.10
N ASP A 78 -6.02 -0.06 1.44
CA ASP A 78 -5.99 1.34 1.83
C ASP A 78 -7.12 1.66 2.80
N LEU A 79 -6.99 2.79 3.49
CA LEU A 79 -7.96 3.22 4.49
C LEU A 79 -9.02 4.16 3.92
N ALA A 80 -8.73 4.88 2.85
CA ALA A 80 -9.59 5.97 2.37
C ALA A 80 -10.80 5.44 1.60
N PRO A 81 -12.02 5.58 2.12
CA PRO A 81 -13.20 4.99 1.48
C PRO A 81 -13.46 5.47 0.05
N SER A 82 -13.27 6.76 -0.22
CA SER A 82 -13.54 7.26 -1.56
C SER A 82 -12.51 6.74 -2.56
N LEU A 83 -11.26 6.61 -2.14
CA LEU A 83 -10.22 6.03 -2.97
C LEU A 83 -10.52 4.56 -3.26
N ILE A 84 -10.96 3.82 -2.25
CA ILE A 84 -11.31 2.40 -2.41
C ILE A 84 -12.43 2.25 -3.43
N ARG A 85 -13.43 3.14 -3.40
CA ARG A 85 -14.50 3.09 -4.40
C ARG A 85 -13.97 3.30 -5.81
N GLN A 86 -13.05 4.26 -5.98
CA GLN A 86 -12.43 4.50 -7.29
C GLN A 86 -11.62 3.29 -7.76
N LEU A 87 -10.85 2.70 -6.87
CA LEU A 87 -10.04 1.54 -7.23
C LEU A 87 -10.90 0.34 -7.61
N ARG A 88 -12.01 0.15 -6.90
CA ARG A 88 -12.94 -0.95 -7.24
C ARG A 88 -13.56 -0.76 -8.60
N ILE A 89 -13.83 0.48 -8.98
CA ILE A 89 -14.33 0.76 -10.33
C ILE A 89 -13.24 0.53 -11.36
N GLN A 90 -12.04 1.04 -11.09
CA GLN A 90 -10.93 0.93 -12.02
C GLN A 90 -10.55 -0.50 -12.33
N PHE A 91 -10.55 -1.37 -11.32
CA PHE A 91 -10.15 -2.76 -11.48
C PHE A 91 -11.35 -3.72 -11.55
N ALA A 92 -12.56 -3.19 -11.78
CA ALA A 92 -13.75 -4.02 -11.89
C ALA A 92 -13.58 -5.03 -13.01
N GLY A 93 -13.95 -6.27 -12.73
CA GLY A 93 -13.84 -7.34 -13.73
C GLY A 93 -12.45 -7.95 -13.83
N ASN A 94 -11.45 -7.43 -13.11
CA ASN A 94 -10.12 -8.00 -13.12
C ASN A 94 -9.98 -8.94 -11.92
N GLU A 95 -10.05 -10.24 -12.17
CA GLU A 95 -10.01 -11.23 -11.10
C GLU A 95 -8.66 -11.33 -10.42
N ASN A 96 -7.61 -10.77 -11.01
CA ASN A 96 -6.26 -10.80 -10.45
C ASN A 96 -6.03 -9.70 -9.41
N VAL A 97 -6.95 -8.75 -9.29
CA VAL A 97 -6.80 -7.62 -8.37
C VAL A 97 -7.91 -7.65 -7.33
N LYS A 98 -7.50 -7.64 -6.06
CA LYS A 98 -8.41 -7.54 -4.94
C LYS A 98 -8.17 -6.20 -4.26
N VAL A 99 -9.25 -5.42 -4.06
CA VAL A 99 -9.16 -4.12 -3.39
C VAL A 99 -9.79 -4.25 -2.02
N VAL A 100 -9.01 -4.02 -0.98
CA VAL A 100 -9.43 -4.19 0.41
C VAL A 100 -9.40 -2.85 1.12
N GLU A 101 -10.51 -2.49 1.74
CA GLU A 101 -10.57 -1.32 2.61
C GLU A 101 -10.24 -1.79 4.02
N GLY A 102 -9.21 -1.24 4.64
CA GLY A 102 -8.84 -1.64 5.98
C GLY A 102 -7.54 -1.04 6.46
N ASN A 103 -7.27 -1.29 7.73
CA ASN A 103 -6.08 -0.82 8.41
C ASN A 103 -4.98 -1.87 8.27
N PHE A 104 -3.81 -1.43 7.80
CA PHE A 104 -2.66 -2.32 7.61
C PHE A 104 -2.32 -3.09 8.89
N PHE A 105 -2.40 -2.42 10.05
CA PHE A 105 -1.99 -3.04 11.31
C PHE A 105 -2.95 -4.14 11.77
N SER A 106 -4.14 -4.21 11.18
CA SER A 106 -5.12 -5.25 11.44
C SER A 106 -5.24 -6.24 10.28
N HIS A 107 -4.52 -6.02 9.21
CA HIS A 107 -4.64 -6.85 8.01
C HIS A 107 -4.04 -8.24 8.24
N GLN A 108 -4.65 -9.25 7.64
CA GLN A 108 -4.18 -10.62 7.72
C GLN A 108 -4.01 -11.19 6.32
N GLY A 109 -3.07 -12.07 6.16
CA GLY A 109 -2.79 -12.70 4.88
C GLY A 109 -1.34 -13.16 4.82
N VAL A 110 -0.99 -13.78 3.71
CA VAL A 110 0.38 -14.27 3.48
C VAL A 110 0.78 -13.83 2.07
N TYR A 111 1.91 -13.15 1.98
CA TYR A 111 2.36 -12.57 0.72
C TYR A 111 3.80 -12.94 0.42
N ASP A 112 4.06 -13.12 -0.86
CA ASP A 112 5.42 -13.42 -1.35
C ASP A 112 6.19 -12.13 -1.61
N LEU A 113 5.46 -11.04 -1.87
CA LEU A 113 6.06 -9.76 -2.18
C LEU A 113 5.14 -8.66 -1.66
N ILE A 114 5.73 -7.71 -0.93
CA ILE A 114 5.01 -6.51 -0.49
C ILE A 114 5.72 -5.33 -1.11
N LEU A 115 4.96 -4.50 -1.84
CA LEU A 115 5.49 -3.31 -2.51
C LEU A 115 4.89 -2.08 -1.86
N GLU A 116 5.72 -1.14 -1.42
CA GLU A 116 5.20 0.08 -0.85
C GLU A 116 5.96 1.30 -1.36
N GLN A 117 5.24 2.39 -1.56
CA GLN A 117 5.81 3.65 -1.98
C GLN A 117 5.41 4.70 -0.96
N THR A 118 6.37 5.12 -0.16
CA THR A 118 6.23 6.14 0.89
C THR A 118 5.21 5.80 1.99
N PHE A 119 4.75 4.55 2.07
CA PHE A 119 3.80 4.14 3.08
C PHE A 119 4.43 4.20 4.49
N PHE A 120 5.63 3.66 4.64
CA PHE A 120 6.35 3.73 5.91
C PHE A 120 6.53 5.18 6.34
N CYS A 121 6.83 6.07 5.39
CA CYS A 121 7.03 7.48 5.68
C CYS A 121 5.75 8.17 6.15
N ALA A 122 4.60 7.67 5.73
CA ALA A 122 3.31 8.23 6.12
C ALA A 122 2.85 7.75 7.49
N CYS A 123 3.46 6.69 8.02
CA CYS A 123 3.10 6.19 9.34
C CYS A 123 3.70 7.09 10.41
N ASP A 124 2.94 7.30 11.49
CA ASP A 124 3.45 7.98 12.66
C ASP A 124 4.70 7.23 13.16
N PRO A 125 5.76 7.95 13.55
CA PRO A 125 6.98 7.28 14.04
C PRO A 125 6.76 6.29 15.16
N SER A 126 5.73 6.51 16.00
CA SER A 126 5.42 5.58 17.09
C SER A 126 4.93 4.23 16.57
N LEU A 127 4.55 4.12 15.29
CA LEU A 127 4.07 2.88 14.71
C LEU A 127 5.14 2.11 13.94
N ARG A 128 6.37 2.60 13.93
CA ARG A 128 7.42 1.97 13.11
C ARG A 128 7.76 0.55 13.54
N GLU A 129 7.75 0.31 14.84
CA GLU A 129 7.99 -1.05 15.33
C GLU A 129 6.84 -1.97 14.95
N SER A 130 5.60 -1.49 15.11
CA SER A 130 4.42 -2.25 14.70
C SER A 130 4.42 -2.51 13.19
N TYR A 131 4.91 -1.56 12.41
CA TYR A 131 5.06 -1.74 10.96
C TYR A 131 5.99 -2.91 10.65
N ALA A 132 7.16 -2.94 11.30
CA ALA A 132 8.12 -4.01 11.07
C ALA A 132 7.54 -5.37 11.49
N ASP A 133 6.87 -5.42 12.64
CA ASP A 133 6.27 -6.65 13.11
C ASP A 133 5.19 -7.14 12.15
N LYS A 134 4.36 -6.23 11.66
CA LYS A 134 3.28 -6.60 10.74
C LYS A 134 3.84 -7.07 9.39
N MET A 135 4.89 -6.41 8.89
CA MET A 135 5.54 -6.85 7.65
C MET A 135 6.08 -8.26 7.80
N TYR A 136 6.73 -8.54 8.93
CA TYR A 136 7.23 -9.89 9.19
C TYR A 136 6.09 -10.90 9.22
N GLU A 137 5.00 -10.54 9.87
CA GLU A 137 3.83 -11.43 9.99
C GLU A 137 3.21 -11.72 8.62
N LEU A 138 3.14 -10.74 7.73
CA LEU A 138 2.48 -10.88 6.44
C LEU A 138 3.35 -11.56 5.38
N LEU A 139 4.66 -11.55 5.54
CA LEU A 139 5.55 -12.15 4.55
C LEU A 139 5.65 -13.66 4.69
N ALA A 140 5.50 -14.36 3.60
CA ALA A 140 5.76 -15.80 3.55
C ALA A 140 7.24 -16.04 3.79
N PRO A 141 7.64 -17.25 4.22
CA PRO A 141 9.06 -17.59 4.28
C PRO A 141 9.71 -17.35 2.91
N GLY A 142 10.81 -16.62 2.90
CA GLY A 142 11.48 -16.24 1.66
C GLY A 142 10.84 -15.06 0.92
N GLY A 143 9.80 -14.45 1.49
CA GLY A 143 9.16 -13.30 0.88
C GLY A 143 10.00 -12.03 0.98
N HIS A 144 9.67 -11.04 0.16
CA HIS A 144 10.42 -9.80 0.06
C HIS A 144 9.54 -8.58 0.25
N LEU A 145 10.08 -7.60 0.96
CA LEU A 145 9.51 -6.26 1.04
C LEU A 145 10.39 -5.33 0.21
N ALA A 146 9.80 -4.66 -0.76
CA ALA A 146 10.50 -3.65 -1.56
C ALA A 146 9.74 -2.34 -1.45
N GLY A 147 10.45 -1.25 -1.18
CA GLY A 147 9.78 0.02 -0.96
C GLY A 147 10.63 1.21 -1.33
N VAL A 148 9.95 2.34 -1.49
CA VAL A 148 10.57 3.62 -1.75
C VAL A 148 10.25 4.52 -0.58
N LEU A 149 11.29 5.11 0.02
CA LEU A 149 11.16 5.98 1.17
C LEU A 149 11.74 7.34 0.85
N PHE A 150 11.26 8.35 1.55
CA PHE A 150 11.86 9.66 1.41
C PHE A 150 13.25 9.67 2.04
N ASP A 151 14.19 10.30 1.34
CA ASP A 151 15.53 10.50 1.87
C ASP A 151 15.56 11.87 2.48
N ARG A 152 15.73 11.95 3.76
CA ARG A 152 15.70 13.22 4.47
C ARG A 152 16.91 13.43 5.28
#